data_e7d6b19d43a31fd754a5a3da12676a4f
#
_entry.id   e7d6b19d43a31fd754a5a3da12676a4f
#
_cell.length_a   1.000
_cell.length_b   1.000
_cell.length_c   1.000
_cell.angle_alpha   90.00
_cell.angle_beta   90.00
_cell.angle_gamma   90.00
#
_symmetry.space_group_name_H-M   'P 1'
#
loop_
_entity.id
_entity.type
_entity.pdbx_description
1 polymer ?
#
loop_
_entity_poly.entity_id
_entity_poly.type
_entity_poly.pdbx_seq_one_letter_code
_entity_poly.pdbx_strand_id
1 'polypeptide(L)'
;MKNRCQVTRRRLVFSTLAMLACAACPPWTTAQALDAPWTALQKSYYAGKKLEAAPFVHITAPARAASGEQVPFAFSIDHPMTAKQYIKSVTVFVDGNPVPLTAVFHFTPQSGKAEMATRIRFESDSPVHVVAEANDGRLYVNEVTVRASGGCGGTAPGDDAAAMAAAGKMKMALDGPFKRGELNKARLLIRHPMYTGLQRDLATNGFRPAFFIEKIAVTYKGKPVLSADTSIGISENPLLQFGFIADEPGALEVVLHDNKGGTFRQSMDVGG
;
A
#
# COMPACT_ATOMS: atom_id res chain seq x y z
N MET A 1 14.28 40.68 83.21
CA MET A 1 13.20 41.58 83.75
C MET A 1 11.94 41.21 83.02
N LYS A 2 10.94 40.94 83.87
CA LYS A 2 9.56 40.56 83.59
C LYS A 2 8.84 41.60 82.72
N ASN A 3 7.96 41.24 81.83
CA ASN A 3 6.61 41.79 81.86
C ASN A 3 5.66 40.89 81.08
N ARG A 4 4.66 40.45 81.79
CA ARG A 4 3.43 39.82 81.35
C ARG A 4 2.50 40.90 80.77
N CYS A 5 1.76 40.57 79.75
CA CYS A 5 0.49 41.22 79.50
C CYS A 5 -0.56 40.22 78.98
N GLN A 6 -1.73 40.45 79.48
CA GLN A 6 -2.84 39.52 79.62
C GLN A 6 -3.70 39.32 78.37
N VAL A 7 -4.34 38.18 78.37
CA VAL A 7 -5.37 37.72 77.47
C VAL A 7 -6.71 38.45 77.71
N THR A 8 -7.32 38.93 76.65
CA THR A 8 -8.74 39.30 76.69
C THR A 8 -9.49 38.48 75.61
N ARG A 9 -10.32 37.57 76.08
CA ARG A 9 -11.23 36.78 75.23
C ARG A 9 -12.39 37.65 74.79
N ARG A 10 -12.58 37.82 73.48
CA ARG A 10 -13.87 38.22 72.91
C ARG A 10 -14.46 37.08 72.12
N ARG A 11 -15.62 36.61 72.55
CA ARG A 11 -16.42 35.63 71.80
C ARG A 11 -17.09 36.36 70.61
N LEU A 12 -16.85 35.92 69.41
CA LEU A 12 -17.64 36.31 68.25
C LEU A 12 -18.45 35.08 67.76
N VAL A 13 -19.74 35.33 67.63
CA VAL A 13 -20.76 34.41 67.16
C VAL A 13 -20.60 34.28 65.70
N PHE A 14 -20.38 33.09 65.26
CA PHE A 14 -20.35 32.75 63.81
C PHE A 14 -21.76 32.39 63.35
N SER A 15 -22.33 33.22 62.46
CA SER A 15 -23.47 32.86 61.62
C SER A 15 -22.98 32.09 60.43
N THR A 16 -23.36 30.84 60.34
CA THR A 16 -23.09 29.94 59.16
C THR A 16 -24.06 30.29 58.05
N LEU A 17 -23.56 30.91 56.99
CA LEU A 17 -24.25 30.99 55.70
C LEU A 17 -23.64 29.95 54.74
N ALA A 18 -24.32 28.83 54.55
CA ALA A 18 -23.93 27.82 53.64
C ALA A 18 -24.28 28.27 52.22
N MET A 19 -23.25 28.64 51.39
CA MET A 19 -23.39 28.79 49.94
C MET A 19 -23.18 27.44 49.30
N LEU A 20 -24.24 26.85 48.76
CA LEU A 20 -24.18 25.73 47.81
C LEU A 20 -23.67 26.28 46.46
N ALA A 21 -22.37 26.15 46.19
CA ALA A 21 -21.84 26.35 44.84
C ALA A 21 -22.05 25.08 44.05
N CYS A 22 -23.08 25.08 43.20
CA CYS A 22 -23.31 24.01 42.21
C CYS A 22 -22.24 24.15 41.13
N ALA A 23 -21.17 23.37 41.21
CA ALA A 23 -20.18 23.24 40.14
C ALA A 23 -20.82 22.51 38.94
N ALA A 24 -21.28 23.29 37.97
CA ALA A 24 -21.64 22.75 36.65
C ALA A 24 -20.35 22.26 35.97
N CYS A 25 -20.04 20.97 36.08
CA CYS A 25 -19.05 20.35 35.23
C CYS A 25 -19.53 20.47 33.78
N PRO A 26 -18.71 21.02 32.87
CA PRO A 26 -19.06 21.00 31.46
C PRO A 26 -19.19 19.53 31.00
N PRO A 27 -20.17 19.22 30.15
CA PRO A 27 -20.29 17.86 29.61
C PRO A 27 -18.97 17.53 28.92
N TRP A 28 -18.38 16.42 29.30
CA TRP A 28 -17.20 15.85 28.64
C TRP A 28 -17.58 15.65 27.19
N THR A 29 -17.06 16.48 26.32
CA THR A 29 -17.12 16.24 24.89
C THR A 29 -16.49 14.87 24.67
N THR A 30 -17.30 13.87 24.32
CA THR A 30 -16.82 12.59 23.86
C THR A 30 -15.96 12.88 22.64
N ALA A 31 -14.63 12.74 22.78
CA ALA A 31 -13.74 12.75 21.65
C ALA A 31 -14.30 11.68 20.69
N GLN A 32 -14.74 12.09 19.51
CA GLN A 32 -15.12 11.16 18.48
C GLN A 32 -13.90 10.26 18.27
N ALA A 33 -14.04 8.98 18.54
CA ALA A 33 -13.03 8.01 18.20
C ALA A 33 -12.77 8.14 16.69
N LEU A 34 -11.55 8.53 16.31
CA LEU A 34 -11.16 8.51 14.90
C LEU A 34 -11.41 7.10 14.39
N ASP A 35 -12.16 6.99 13.31
CA ASP A 35 -12.37 5.69 12.66
C ASP A 35 -11.00 5.02 12.47
N ALA A 36 -10.93 3.71 12.74
CA ALA A 36 -9.72 2.94 12.45
C ALA A 36 -9.34 3.16 10.97
N PRO A 37 -8.05 3.25 10.63
CA PRO A 37 -7.61 3.55 9.25
C PRO A 37 -8.33 2.73 8.19
N TRP A 38 -8.52 1.43 8.42
CA TRP A 38 -9.26 0.57 7.50
C TRP A 38 -10.73 0.97 7.33
N THR A 39 -11.42 1.33 8.39
CA THR A 39 -12.82 1.79 8.32
C THR A 39 -12.94 3.05 7.46
N ALA A 40 -11.99 3.99 7.57
CA ALA A 40 -11.95 5.19 6.75
C ALA A 40 -11.68 4.86 5.28
N LEU A 41 -10.77 3.91 4.99
CA LEU A 41 -10.50 3.42 3.64
C LEU A 41 -11.72 2.73 3.03
N GLN A 42 -12.40 1.87 3.79
CA GLN A 42 -13.65 1.23 3.34
C GLN A 42 -14.71 2.26 2.94
N LYS A 43 -14.89 3.30 3.74
CA LYS A 43 -15.84 4.37 3.42
C LYS A 43 -15.45 5.13 2.15
N SER A 44 -14.16 5.38 1.96
CA SER A 44 -13.67 6.16 0.80
C SER A 44 -13.72 5.39 -0.52
N TYR A 45 -13.35 4.11 -0.50
CA TYR A 45 -13.19 3.31 -1.73
C TYR A 45 -14.36 2.38 -2.02
N TYR A 46 -15.10 1.96 -0.99
CA TYR A 46 -16.13 0.92 -1.08
C TYR A 46 -17.45 1.32 -0.41
N ALA A 47 -17.77 2.63 -0.34
CA ALA A 47 -19.02 3.11 0.27
C ALA A 47 -20.25 2.37 -0.29
N GLY A 48 -21.05 1.81 0.62
CA GLY A 48 -22.27 1.06 0.27
C GLY A 48 -22.05 -0.33 -0.34
N LYS A 49 -20.78 -0.76 -0.48
CA LYS A 49 -20.46 -2.12 -0.95
C LYS A 49 -20.13 -3.04 0.21
N LYS A 50 -20.58 -4.29 0.10
CA LYS A 50 -20.23 -5.34 1.07
C LYS A 50 -18.89 -5.95 0.70
N LEU A 51 -17.94 -5.96 1.65
CA LEU A 51 -16.70 -6.72 1.55
C LEU A 51 -16.87 -8.05 2.28
N GLU A 52 -16.62 -9.16 1.60
CA GLU A 52 -16.74 -10.50 2.15
C GLU A 52 -15.35 -11.00 2.56
N ALA A 53 -15.20 -11.38 3.83
CA ALA A 53 -13.97 -12.03 4.29
C ALA A 53 -13.75 -13.33 3.52
N ALA A 54 -12.58 -13.50 2.91
CA ALA A 54 -12.34 -14.57 1.96
C ALA A 54 -10.99 -15.27 2.19
N PRO A 55 -10.98 -16.47 2.80
CA PRO A 55 -9.76 -17.21 3.06
C PRO A 55 -9.05 -17.70 1.79
N PHE A 56 -9.73 -17.69 0.65
CA PHE A 56 -9.13 -18.00 -0.66
C PHE A 56 -8.36 -16.83 -1.29
N VAL A 57 -8.36 -15.65 -0.66
CA VAL A 57 -7.44 -14.54 -0.94
C VAL A 57 -6.20 -14.76 -0.09
N HIS A 58 -5.17 -15.35 -0.66
CA HIS A 58 -3.92 -15.65 0.04
C HIS A 58 -2.98 -14.45 -0.03
N ILE A 59 -2.39 -14.10 1.11
CA ILE A 59 -1.40 -13.02 1.23
C ILE A 59 -0.13 -13.61 1.81
N THR A 60 0.99 -13.31 1.19
CA THR A 60 2.33 -13.70 1.67
C THR A 60 3.15 -12.45 1.94
N ALA A 61 3.51 -12.25 3.19
CA ALA A 61 4.41 -11.20 3.65
C ALA A 61 5.13 -11.68 4.91
N PRO A 62 6.34 -11.19 5.21
CA PRO A 62 7.00 -11.52 6.47
C PRO A 62 6.26 -10.88 7.65
N ALA A 63 6.10 -11.60 8.76
CA ALA A 63 5.52 -11.01 9.97
C ALA A 63 6.34 -9.81 10.51
N ARG A 64 7.66 -9.78 10.20
CA ARG A 64 8.58 -8.68 10.51
C ARG A 64 9.58 -8.52 9.36
N ALA A 65 9.81 -7.27 8.93
CA ALA A 65 10.85 -6.91 7.98
C ALA A 65 11.95 -6.09 8.69
N ALA A 66 13.19 -6.20 8.19
CA ALA A 66 14.33 -5.45 8.74
C ALA A 66 14.23 -3.95 8.43
N SER A 67 13.57 -3.59 7.33
CA SER A 67 13.31 -2.22 6.88
C SER A 67 11.94 -2.18 6.21
N GLY A 68 11.25 -1.04 6.31
CA GLY A 68 10.00 -0.78 5.59
C GLY A 68 10.17 -0.42 4.12
N GLU A 69 11.40 -0.23 3.63
CA GLU A 69 11.65 0.24 2.25
C GLU A 69 11.36 -0.80 1.17
N GLN A 70 11.66 -2.07 1.44
CA GLN A 70 11.59 -3.16 0.44
C GLN A 70 11.05 -4.44 1.05
N VAL A 71 9.79 -4.42 1.50
CA VAL A 71 9.15 -5.58 2.11
C VAL A 71 8.62 -6.51 1.02
N PRO A 72 9.07 -7.78 0.96
CA PRO A 72 8.51 -8.77 0.05
C PRO A 72 7.02 -8.96 0.30
N PHE A 73 6.24 -8.92 -0.76
CA PHE A 73 4.80 -9.04 -0.70
C PHE A 73 4.28 -9.82 -1.89
N ALA A 74 3.36 -10.72 -1.65
CA ALA A 74 2.64 -11.42 -2.72
C ALA A 74 1.20 -11.69 -2.32
N PHE A 75 0.34 -11.76 -3.31
CA PHE A 75 -1.01 -12.33 -3.17
C PHE A 75 -1.29 -13.33 -4.28
N SER A 76 -2.17 -14.27 -3.99
CA SER A 76 -2.79 -15.13 -5.00
C SER A 76 -4.21 -15.46 -4.60
N ILE A 77 -5.12 -15.56 -5.57
CA ILE A 77 -6.53 -15.74 -5.32
C ILE A 77 -6.97 -17.04 -5.99
N ASP A 78 -7.51 -17.96 -5.18
CA ASP A 78 -8.04 -19.23 -5.66
C ASP A 78 -9.46 -19.01 -6.17
N HIS A 79 -9.53 -18.43 -7.37
CA HIS A 79 -10.77 -18.12 -8.08
C HIS A 79 -10.59 -18.44 -9.56
N PRO A 80 -11.63 -18.91 -10.25
CA PRO A 80 -11.58 -19.12 -11.70
C PRO A 80 -11.12 -17.86 -12.46
N MET A 81 -10.40 -18.07 -13.55
CA MET A 81 -9.97 -17.02 -14.49
C MET A 81 -10.46 -17.38 -15.90
N THR A 82 -11.77 -17.44 -16.06
CA THR A 82 -12.45 -17.75 -17.33
C THR A 82 -13.16 -16.52 -17.88
N ALA A 83 -13.54 -16.52 -19.14
CA ALA A 83 -14.30 -15.41 -19.74
C ALA A 83 -15.63 -15.12 -19.01
N LYS A 84 -16.24 -16.13 -18.34
CA LYS A 84 -17.49 -15.97 -17.61
C LYS A 84 -17.29 -15.50 -16.17
N GLN A 85 -16.21 -15.93 -15.54
CA GLN A 85 -15.96 -15.69 -14.13
C GLN A 85 -14.46 -15.51 -13.90
N TYR A 86 -14.06 -14.32 -13.42
CA TYR A 86 -12.68 -13.99 -13.14
C TYR A 86 -12.56 -12.84 -12.11
N ILE A 87 -11.43 -12.74 -11.45
CA ILE A 87 -11.07 -11.57 -10.66
C ILE A 87 -10.60 -10.48 -11.62
N LYS A 88 -11.33 -9.38 -11.69
CA LYS A 88 -11.01 -8.26 -12.60
C LYS A 88 -10.02 -7.27 -12.02
N SER A 89 -10.01 -7.11 -10.68
CA SER A 89 -9.03 -6.24 -10.02
C SER A 89 -8.70 -6.69 -8.61
N VAL A 90 -7.50 -6.34 -8.17
CA VAL A 90 -7.02 -6.53 -6.80
C VAL A 90 -6.39 -5.23 -6.32
N THR A 91 -6.95 -4.67 -5.27
CA THR A 91 -6.46 -3.44 -4.62
C THR A 91 -5.69 -3.80 -3.37
N VAL A 92 -4.51 -3.20 -3.22
CA VAL A 92 -3.63 -3.40 -2.06
C VAL A 92 -3.53 -2.10 -1.28
N PHE A 93 -3.86 -2.16 0.01
CA PHE A 93 -3.70 -1.06 0.96
C PHE A 93 -2.70 -1.44 2.05
N VAL A 94 -1.84 -0.50 2.42
CA VAL A 94 -1.03 -0.54 3.64
C VAL A 94 -1.54 0.57 4.55
N ASP A 95 -2.32 0.22 5.55
CA ASP A 95 -3.15 1.17 6.32
C ASP A 95 -2.34 2.28 7.01
N GLY A 96 -1.15 1.94 7.50
CA GLY A 96 -0.26 2.87 8.21
C GLY A 96 0.61 3.76 7.31
N ASN A 97 0.49 3.64 5.98
CA ASN A 97 1.26 4.50 5.07
C ASN A 97 0.61 5.87 4.91
N PRO A 98 1.40 6.96 4.68
CA PRO A 98 0.87 8.28 4.35
C PRO A 98 -0.03 8.28 3.11
N VAL A 99 0.24 7.39 2.15
CA VAL A 99 -0.62 7.06 1.01
C VAL A 99 -0.95 5.57 1.11
N PRO A 100 -2.08 5.20 1.73
CA PRO A 100 -2.42 3.80 1.99
C PRO A 100 -2.62 2.97 0.73
N LEU A 101 -3.23 3.53 -0.33
CA LEU A 101 -3.40 2.85 -1.61
C LEU A 101 -2.03 2.60 -2.25
N THR A 102 -1.58 1.35 -2.21
CA THR A 102 -0.28 0.96 -2.75
C THR A 102 -0.34 0.67 -4.25
N ALA A 103 -1.32 -0.10 -4.68
CA ALA A 103 -1.55 -0.41 -6.09
C ALA A 103 -2.94 -0.98 -6.33
N VAL A 104 -3.42 -0.86 -7.58
CA VAL A 104 -4.55 -1.61 -8.12
C VAL A 104 -4.05 -2.44 -9.30
N PHE A 105 -4.15 -3.75 -9.21
CA PHE A 105 -3.81 -4.67 -10.29
C PHE A 105 -5.08 -5.10 -11.01
N HIS A 106 -5.13 -4.95 -12.32
CA HIS A 106 -6.26 -5.34 -13.17
C HIS A 106 -5.89 -6.60 -13.94
N PHE A 107 -6.72 -7.61 -13.85
CA PHE A 107 -6.49 -8.91 -14.48
C PHE A 107 -7.50 -9.17 -15.58
N THR A 108 -7.12 -10.04 -16.51
CA THR A 108 -7.99 -10.60 -17.52
C THR A 108 -7.98 -12.13 -17.42
N PRO A 109 -8.87 -12.85 -18.09
CA PRO A 109 -8.77 -14.31 -18.19
C PRO A 109 -7.41 -14.78 -18.73
N GLN A 110 -6.74 -13.96 -19.56
CA GLN A 110 -5.40 -14.23 -20.09
C GLN A 110 -4.31 -14.28 -19.02
N SER A 111 -4.53 -13.68 -17.84
CA SER A 111 -3.63 -13.81 -16.68
C SER A 111 -3.55 -15.25 -16.16
N GLY A 112 -4.58 -16.06 -16.38
CA GLY A 112 -4.67 -17.47 -15.94
C GLY A 112 -4.82 -17.63 -14.43
N LYS A 113 -4.26 -16.73 -13.65
CA LYS A 113 -4.43 -16.62 -12.18
C LYS A 113 -4.34 -15.15 -11.75
N ALA A 114 -5.18 -14.75 -10.81
CA ALA A 114 -5.05 -13.44 -10.17
C ALA A 114 -3.99 -13.51 -9.06
N GLU A 115 -2.73 -13.38 -9.46
CA GLU A 115 -1.57 -13.44 -8.56
C GLU A 115 -0.55 -12.35 -8.93
N MET A 116 0.14 -11.86 -7.91
CA MET A 116 1.24 -10.91 -8.07
C MET A 116 2.22 -11.06 -6.93
N ALA A 117 3.52 -11.05 -7.24
CA ALA A 117 4.55 -10.87 -6.23
C ALA A 117 5.36 -9.61 -6.56
N THR A 118 5.63 -8.80 -5.54
CA THR A 118 6.36 -7.54 -5.65
C THR A 118 7.03 -7.18 -4.32
N ARG A 119 7.50 -5.94 -4.18
CA ARG A 119 7.96 -5.35 -2.92
C ARG A 119 7.20 -4.07 -2.68
N ILE A 120 6.76 -3.88 -1.44
CA ILE A 120 5.98 -2.70 -1.04
C ILE A 120 6.61 -2.01 0.17
N ARG A 121 6.25 -0.75 0.36
CA ARG A 121 6.75 0.09 1.44
C ARG A 121 5.84 0.07 2.65
N PHE A 122 6.45 0.17 3.84
CA PHE A 122 5.76 0.34 5.12
C PHE A 122 6.38 1.49 5.89
N GLU A 123 5.61 2.51 6.23
CA GLU A 123 6.07 3.59 7.09
C GLU A 123 6.07 3.20 8.57
N SER A 124 5.12 2.39 8.98
CA SER A 124 4.96 1.87 10.34
C SER A 124 4.42 0.45 10.35
N ASP A 125 4.46 -0.20 11.50
CA ASP A 125 3.74 -1.46 11.74
C ASP A 125 2.28 -1.29 11.28
N SER A 126 1.81 -2.19 10.40
CA SER A 126 0.52 -1.98 9.74
C SER A 126 -0.13 -3.26 9.26
N PRO A 127 -1.46 -3.35 9.27
CA PRO A 127 -2.20 -4.27 8.43
C PRO A 127 -1.98 -3.95 6.94
N VAL A 128 -2.00 -5.00 6.13
CA VAL A 128 -2.10 -4.94 4.67
C VAL A 128 -3.41 -5.57 4.27
N HIS A 129 -4.30 -4.80 3.68
CA HIS A 129 -5.56 -5.30 3.15
C HIS A 129 -5.45 -5.55 1.65
N VAL A 130 -5.90 -6.71 1.22
CA VAL A 130 -6.04 -7.10 -0.19
C VAL A 130 -7.52 -7.26 -0.49
N VAL A 131 -8.04 -6.42 -1.37
CA VAL A 131 -9.43 -6.45 -1.81
C VAL A 131 -9.49 -6.91 -3.26
N ALA A 132 -10.08 -8.07 -3.50
CA ALA A 132 -10.29 -8.62 -4.83
C ALA A 132 -11.71 -8.34 -5.31
N GLU A 133 -11.86 -7.79 -6.51
CA GLU A 133 -13.15 -7.57 -7.15
C GLU A 133 -13.34 -8.57 -8.30
N ALA A 134 -14.38 -9.39 -8.20
CA ALA A 134 -14.80 -10.28 -9.28
C ALA A 134 -15.53 -9.49 -10.39
N ASN A 135 -15.59 -10.08 -11.58
CA ASN A 135 -16.28 -9.45 -12.72
C ASN A 135 -17.80 -9.30 -12.53
N ASP A 136 -18.40 -10.02 -11.58
CA ASP A 136 -19.80 -9.87 -11.18
C ASP A 136 -20.02 -8.78 -10.10
N GLY A 137 -18.95 -8.11 -9.67
CA GLY A 137 -19.00 -7.00 -8.72
C GLY A 137 -18.87 -7.40 -7.25
N ARG A 138 -18.78 -8.69 -6.92
CA ARG A 138 -18.49 -9.14 -5.54
C ARG A 138 -17.08 -8.71 -5.13
N LEU A 139 -16.97 -8.32 -3.86
CA LEU A 139 -15.72 -7.89 -3.24
C LEU A 139 -15.31 -8.85 -2.14
N TYR A 140 -14.10 -9.35 -2.23
CA TYR A 140 -13.49 -10.26 -1.28
C TYR A 140 -12.28 -9.59 -0.62
N VAL A 141 -12.15 -9.76 0.69
CA VAL A 141 -11.05 -9.13 1.44
C VAL A 141 -10.37 -10.14 2.35
N ASN A 142 -9.05 -10.01 2.44
CA ASN A 142 -8.24 -10.63 3.48
C ASN A 142 -7.12 -9.66 3.91
N GLU A 143 -6.52 -9.92 5.08
CA GLU A 143 -5.48 -9.08 5.65
C GLU A 143 -4.36 -9.88 6.30
N VAL A 144 -3.19 -9.27 6.40
CA VAL A 144 -2.08 -9.71 7.25
C VAL A 144 -1.44 -8.50 7.89
N THR A 145 -0.88 -8.67 9.10
CA THR A 145 -0.13 -7.59 9.76
C THR A 145 1.37 -7.79 9.55
N VAL A 146 2.06 -6.72 9.19
CA VAL A 146 3.52 -6.67 9.02
C VAL A 146 4.11 -5.66 9.99
N ARG A 147 5.19 -6.04 10.69
CA ARG A 147 6.00 -5.14 11.52
C ARG A 147 7.18 -4.65 10.70
N ALA A 148 7.15 -3.38 10.34
CA ALA A 148 8.21 -2.70 9.59
C ALA A 148 8.09 -1.19 9.80
N SER A 149 9.14 -0.43 9.50
CA SER A 149 9.12 1.02 9.66
C SER A 149 10.07 1.74 8.72
N GLY A 150 9.82 3.05 8.49
CA GLY A 150 10.72 3.97 7.79
C GLY A 150 10.80 3.77 6.28
N GLY A 151 9.74 3.22 5.66
CA GLY A 151 9.79 2.87 4.23
C GLY A 151 9.43 3.99 3.26
N CYS A 152 8.67 5.01 3.70
CA CYS A 152 8.20 6.08 2.82
C CYS A 152 9.01 7.36 2.98
N GLY A 153 9.55 7.60 4.18
CA GLY A 153 10.41 8.73 4.52
C GLY A 153 11.89 8.39 4.43
N GLY A 154 12.69 9.02 5.29
CA GLY A 154 14.14 8.81 5.36
C GLY A 154 14.93 9.74 4.46
N THR A 155 16.20 9.38 4.23
CA THR A 155 17.12 10.14 3.37
C THR A 155 17.23 9.42 2.03
N ALA A 156 17.04 10.14 0.95
CA ALA A 156 17.23 9.57 -0.38
C ALA A 156 18.72 9.22 -0.63
N PRO A 157 19.02 8.12 -1.34
CA PRO A 157 20.38 7.74 -1.71
C PRO A 157 21.07 8.88 -2.49
N GLY A 158 22.39 9.04 -2.28
CA GLY A 158 23.15 10.19 -2.77
C GLY A 158 23.38 10.26 -4.29
N ASP A 159 23.24 9.17 -5.03
CA ASP A 159 23.51 9.15 -6.48
C ASP A 159 22.22 9.19 -7.31
N ASP A 160 21.63 10.39 -7.38
CA ASP A 160 20.43 10.64 -8.17
C ASP A 160 20.67 10.53 -9.67
N ALA A 161 21.81 10.97 -10.15
CA ALA A 161 22.07 11.02 -11.58
C ALA A 161 22.07 9.62 -12.19
N ALA A 162 22.69 8.66 -11.51
CA ALA A 162 22.70 7.26 -11.95
C ALA A 162 21.30 6.61 -11.87
N ALA A 163 20.56 6.87 -10.81
CA ALA A 163 19.20 6.36 -10.64
C ALA A 163 18.24 6.91 -11.71
N MET A 164 18.33 8.22 -11.99
CA MET A 164 17.54 8.88 -13.03
C MET A 164 17.91 8.40 -14.43
N ALA A 165 19.21 8.23 -14.72
CA ALA A 165 19.69 7.72 -16.01
C ALA A 165 19.31 6.24 -16.25
N ALA A 166 19.04 5.49 -15.18
CA ALA A 166 18.61 4.10 -15.26
C ALA A 166 17.09 3.96 -15.31
N ALA A 167 16.32 5.02 -15.00
CA ALA A 167 14.87 4.97 -14.91
C ALA A 167 14.24 4.43 -16.21
N GLY A 168 13.32 3.49 -16.07
CA GLY A 168 12.61 2.85 -17.17
C GLY A 168 13.35 1.70 -17.85
N LYS A 169 14.61 1.41 -17.51
CA LYS A 169 15.28 0.19 -17.99
C LYS A 169 14.62 -1.04 -17.40
N MET A 170 14.31 -2.01 -18.27
CA MET A 170 13.60 -3.23 -17.87
C MET A 170 14.34 -4.49 -18.29
N LYS A 171 14.14 -5.55 -17.52
CA LYS A 171 14.55 -6.92 -17.88
C LYS A 171 13.40 -7.86 -17.61
N MET A 172 13.05 -8.68 -18.60
CA MET A 172 12.05 -9.74 -18.47
C MET A 172 12.70 -11.12 -18.56
N ALA A 173 12.10 -12.08 -17.90
CA ALA A 173 12.45 -13.51 -18.02
C ALA A 173 11.21 -14.37 -17.70
N LEU A 174 11.12 -15.54 -18.31
CA LEU A 174 10.22 -16.59 -17.85
C LEU A 174 10.77 -17.24 -16.59
N ASP A 175 9.88 -17.67 -15.73
CA ASP A 175 10.20 -18.46 -14.54
C ASP A 175 9.98 -19.96 -14.85
N GLY A 176 10.91 -20.51 -15.62
CA GLY A 176 10.87 -21.88 -16.13
C GLY A 176 10.64 -21.98 -17.65
N PRO A 177 10.53 -23.21 -18.19
CA PRO A 177 10.29 -23.44 -19.62
C PRO A 177 8.89 -22.97 -20.02
N PHE A 178 8.76 -22.55 -21.28
CA PHE A 178 7.47 -22.23 -21.89
C PHE A 178 6.52 -23.43 -21.89
N LYS A 179 5.29 -23.21 -21.47
CA LYS A 179 4.20 -24.21 -21.44
C LYS A 179 3.03 -23.73 -22.27
N ARG A 180 2.81 -24.40 -23.39
CA ARG A 180 1.73 -24.06 -24.31
C ARG A 180 0.36 -24.37 -23.71
N GLY A 181 -0.56 -23.39 -23.71
CA GLY A 181 -1.92 -23.54 -23.19
C GLY A 181 -2.02 -23.64 -21.67
N GLU A 182 -0.90 -23.56 -20.95
CA GLU A 182 -0.85 -23.61 -19.48
C GLU A 182 -0.44 -22.27 -18.89
N LEU A 183 -0.49 -22.18 -17.58
CA LEU A 183 -0.01 -21.03 -16.82
C LEU A 183 1.52 -20.93 -16.92
N ASN A 184 2.00 -19.88 -17.55
CA ASN A 184 3.38 -19.46 -17.54
C ASN A 184 3.59 -18.36 -16.51
N LYS A 185 4.77 -18.27 -15.91
CA LYS A 185 5.14 -17.19 -14.98
C LYS A 185 6.24 -16.34 -15.60
N ALA A 186 6.03 -15.02 -15.55
CA ALA A 186 7.02 -14.05 -15.99
C ALA A 186 7.51 -13.22 -14.81
N ARG A 187 8.77 -12.80 -14.92
CA ARG A 187 9.44 -11.90 -14.00
C ARG A 187 9.85 -10.65 -14.75
N LEU A 188 9.42 -9.50 -14.27
CA LEU A 188 9.76 -8.17 -14.77
C LEU A 188 10.53 -7.42 -13.71
N LEU A 189 11.78 -7.07 -13.99
CA LEU A 189 12.60 -6.20 -13.17
C LEU A 189 12.66 -4.82 -13.82
N ILE A 190 12.32 -3.78 -13.08
CA ILE A 190 12.33 -2.40 -13.56
C ILE A 190 13.38 -1.62 -12.75
N ARG A 191 14.19 -0.82 -13.43
CA ARG A 191 15.04 0.19 -12.77
C ARG A 191 14.24 1.48 -12.69
N HIS A 192 13.90 1.90 -11.49
CA HIS A 192 13.22 3.16 -11.22
C HIS A 192 13.38 3.52 -9.74
N PRO A 193 13.74 4.77 -9.41
CA PRO A 193 14.01 5.15 -8.01
C PRO A 193 12.77 5.16 -7.12
N MET A 194 11.56 5.28 -7.69
CA MET A 194 10.31 5.31 -6.93
C MET A 194 10.34 6.29 -5.74
N TYR A 195 10.78 7.54 -6.02
CA TYR A 195 10.80 8.57 -4.99
C TYR A 195 9.40 8.91 -4.53
N THR A 196 9.23 8.93 -3.20
CA THR A 196 7.91 9.07 -2.57
C THR A 196 7.41 10.51 -2.49
N GLY A 197 8.29 11.50 -2.58
CA GLY A 197 7.96 12.89 -2.23
C GLY A 197 8.11 13.21 -0.74
N LEU A 198 8.35 12.21 0.09
CA LEU A 198 8.49 12.32 1.55
C LEU A 198 9.93 12.15 2.04
N GLN A 199 10.85 11.84 1.13
CA GLN A 199 12.26 11.62 1.43
C GLN A 199 12.99 12.96 1.54
N ARG A 200 13.83 13.11 2.58
CA ARG A 200 14.67 14.29 2.77
C ARG A 200 15.76 14.36 1.73
N ASP A 201 15.92 15.53 1.15
CA ASP A 201 17.06 15.89 0.32
C ASP A 201 18.05 16.70 1.15
N LEU A 202 19.21 16.10 1.47
CA LEU A 202 20.21 16.74 2.32
C LEU A 202 20.94 17.92 1.63
N ALA A 203 20.94 17.97 0.31
CA ALA A 203 21.57 19.06 -0.44
C ALA A 203 20.74 20.34 -0.38
N THR A 204 19.41 20.22 -0.41
CA THR A 204 18.49 21.36 -0.43
C THR A 204 17.83 21.64 0.91
N ASN A 205 17.99 20.77 1.92
CA ASN A 205 17.24 20.74 3.17
C ASN A 205 15.71 20.65 2.99
N GLY A 206 15.25 20.32 1.80
CA GLY A 206 13.84 20.14 1.43
C GLY A 206 13.41 18.68 1.37
N PHE A 207 12.37 18.44 0.61
CA PHE A 207 11.92 17.10 0.23
C PHE A 207 12.20 16.85 -1.25
N ARG A 208 12.61 15.64 -1.58
CA ARG A 208 12.79 15.22 -2.95
C ARG A 208 11.43 15.11 -3.65
N PRO A 209 11.24 15.71 -4.84
CA PRO A 209 9.99 15.58 -5.57
C PRO A 209 9.64 14.12 -5.87
N ALA A 210 8.35 13.77 -5.74
CA ALA A 210 7.87 12.44 -6.08
C ALA A 210 8.20 12.09 -7.54
N PHE A 211 8.74 10.88 -7.73
CA PHE A 211 9.04 10.33 -9.05
C PHE A 211 8.83 8.82 -9.01
N PHE A 212 7.73 8.35 -9.55
CA PHE A 212 7.31 6.96 -9.44
C PHE A 212 6.56 6.51 -10.71
N ILE A 213 6.52 5.21 -10.92
CA ILE A 213 5.72 4.58 -11.98
C ILE A 213 4.26 4.70 -11.56
N GLU A 214 3.41 5.20 -12.46
CA GLU A 214 1.97 5.30 -12.24
C GLU A 214 1.21 4.15 -12.87
N LYS A 215 1.65 3.72 -14.07
CA LYS A 215 0.93 2.72 -14.86
C LYS A 215 1.87 1.69 -15.44
N ILE A 216 1.40 0.46 -15.43
CA ILE A 216 2.06 -0.68 -16.06
C ILE A 216 1.00 -1.38 -16.92
N ALA A 217 1.31 -1.72 -18.16
CA ALA A 217 0.47 -2.54 -19.01
C ALA A 217 1.27 -3.70 -19.58
N VAL A 218 0.72 -4.90 -19.50
CA VAL A 218 1.31 -6.13 -20.04
C VAL A 218 0.38 -6.75 -21.05
N THR A 219 0.89 -7.00 -22.24
CA THR A 219 0.16 -7.68 -23.32
C THR A 219 0.92 -8.91 -23.81
N TYR A 220 0.20 -9.90 -24.29
CA TYR A 220 0.75 -11.05 -25.01
C TYR A 220 0.15 -11.13 -26.41
N LYS A 221 0.98 -11.03 -27.45
CA LYS A 221 0.51 -10.93 -28.85
C LYS A 221 -0.56 -9.84 -29.03
N GLY A 222 -0.37 -8.68 -28.40
CA GLY A 222 -1.29 -7.56 -28.42
C GLY A 222 -2.56 -7.72 -27.55
N LYS A 223 -2.81 -8.91 -26.96
CA LYS A 223 -3.95 -9.12 -26.06
C LYS A 223 -3.59 -8.72 -24.63
N PRO A 224 -4.45 -7.98 -23.90
CA PRO A 224 -4.20 -7.62 -22.51
C PRO A 224 -4.06 -8.86 -21.61
N VAL A 225 -2.97 -8.91 -20.85
CA VAL A 225 -2.75 -9.89 -19.78
C VAL A 225 -3.15 -9.25 -18.46
N LEU A 226 -2.44 -8.20 -18.06
CA LEU A 226 -2.73 -7.44 -16.86
C LEU A 226 -2.33 -5.97 -17.04
N SER A 227 -2.87 -5.10 -16.18
CA SER A 227 -2.34 -3.77 -15.96
C SER A 227 -2.31 -3.44 -14.48
N ALA A 228 -1.56 -2.39 -14.12
CA ALA A 228 -1.50 -1.90 -12.75
C ALA A 228 -1.48 -0.38 -12.72
N ASP A 229 -2.24 0.19 -11.79
CA ASP A 229 -2.09 1.55 -11.33
C ASP A 229 -1.32 1.49 -10.01
N THR A 230 -0.17 2.16 -9.94
CA THR A 230 0.73 2.09 -8.78
C THR A 230 0.95 3.45 -8.14
N SER A 231 1.40 3.43 -6.90
CA SER A 231 1.68 4.63 -6.12
C SER A 231 3.10 4.59 -5.54
N ILE A 232 3.40 5.57 -4.70
CA ILE A 232 4.64 5.64 -3.91
C ILE A 232 4.81 4.47 -2.92
N GLY A 233 3.75 3.67 -2.69
CA GLY A 233 3.80 2.47 -1.86
C GLY A 233 4.55 1.30 -2.49
N ILE A 234 4.82 1.31 -3.80
CA ILE A 234 5.70 0.34 -4.45
C ILE A 234 7.16 0.71 -4.17
N SER A 235 7.98 -0.29 -3.85
CA SER A 235 9.41 -0.11 -3.53
C SER A 235 10.23 0.33 -4.76
N GLU A 236 11.41 0.88 -4.52
CA GLU A 236 12.38 1.19 -5.57
C GLU A 236 12.78 -0.07 -6.37
N ASN A 237 13.16 0.14 -7.61
CA ASN A 237 13.52 -0.95 -8.54
C ASN A 237 12.48 -2.09 -8.51
N PRO A 238 11.21 -1.82 -8.88
CA PRO A 238 10.15 -2.79 -8.77
C PRO A 238 10.46 -4.12 -9.44
N LEU A 239 10.18 -5.21 -8.73
CA LEU A 239 10.13 -6.56 -9.26
C LEU A 239 8.68 -6.97 -9.28
N LEU A 240 8.16 -7.39 -10.44
CA LEU A 240 6.83 -7.98 -10.56
C LEU A 240 6.96 -9.42 -11.06
N GLN A 241 6.25 -10.34 -10.38
CA GLN A 241 6.07 -11.71 -10.86
C GLN A 241 4.58 -11.95 -11.04
N PHE A 242 4.20 -12.42 -12.21
CA PHE A 242 2.79 -12.61 -12.60
C PHE A 242 2.63 -13.80 -13.54
N GLY A 243 1.39 -14.29 -13.61
CA GLY A 243 1.00 -15.38 -14.50
C GLY A 243 0.44 -14.88 -15.83
N PHE A 244 0.53 -15.71 -16.86
CA PHE A 244 -0.18 -15.52 -18.14
C PHE A 244 -0.37 -16.86 -18.86
N ILE A 245 -1.43 -16.96 -19.66
CA ILE A 245 -1.69 -18.11 -20.53
C ILE A 245 -1.20 -17.76 -21.93
N ALA A 246 -0.48 -18.68 -22.57
CA ALA A 246 0.03 -18.54 -23.93
C ALA A 246 -0.23 -19.82 -24.73
N ASP A 247 -1.14 -19.73 -25.71
CA ASP A 247 -1.55 -20.87 -26.53
C ASP A 247 -0.52 -21.21 -27.64
N GLU A 248 0.35 -20.28 -27.98
CA GLU A 248 1.39 -20.40 -29.01
C GLU A 248 2.56 -19.45 -28.72
N PRO A 249 3.74 -19.66 -29.32
CA PRO A 249 4.86 -18.72 -29.18
C PRO A 249 4.51 -17.31 -29.63
N GLY A 250 5.08 -16.28 -28.96
CA GLY A 250 4.85 -14.89 -29.32
C GLY A 250 5.50 -13.90 -28.36
N ALA A 251 5.29 -12.62 -28.61
CA ALA A 251 5.87 -11.54 -27.81
C ALA A 251 5.03 -11.22 -26.56
N LEU A 252 5.69 -11.20 -25.41
CA LEU A 252 5.21 -10.59 -24.17
C LEU A 252 5.76 -9.17 -24.12
N GLU A 253 4.87 -8.17 -24.08
CA GLU A 253 5.22 -6.77 -24.15
C GLU A 253 4.79 -6.04 -22.88
N VAL A 254 5.63 -5.09 -22.43
CA VAL A 254 5.37 -4.24 -21.26
C VAL A 254 5.52 -2.78 -21.66
N VAL A 255 4.57 -1.97 -21.23
CA VAL A 255 4.61 -0.52 -21.33
C VAL A 255 4.47 0.08 -19.92
N LEU A 256 5.36 0.99 -19.57
CA LEU A 256 5.32 1.75 -18.31
C LEU A 256 5.10 3.22 -18.58
N HIS A 257 4.40 3.88 -17.66
CA HIS A 257 4.32 5.34 -17.58
C HIS A 257 4.67 5.79 -16.16
N ASP A 258 5.49 6.83 -16.06
CA ASP A 258 5.79 7.48 -14.79
C ASP A 258 5.03 8.82 -14.63
N ASN A 259 5.02 9.35 -13.41
CA ASN A 259 4.35 10.62 -13.07
C ASN A 259 5.04 11.88 -13.62
N LYS A 260 6.11 11.71 -14.40
CA LYS A 260 6.79 12.82 -15.10
C LYS A 260 6.63 12.74 -16.62
N GLY A 261 5.74 11.86 -17.10
CA GLY A 261 5.42 11.67 -18.51
C GLY A 261 6.38 10.74 -19.26
N GLY A 262 7.29 10.08 -18.55
CA GLY A 262 8.14 9.04 -19.13
C GLY A 262 7.30 7.85 -19.60
N THR A 263 7.66 7.33 -20.79
CA THR A 263 7.04 6.13 -21.36
C THR A 263 8.14 5.17 -21.80
N PHE A 264 8.11 3.95 -21.25
CA PHE A 264 9.14 2.95 -21.49
C PHE A 264 8.50 1.65 -22.00
N ARG A 265 9.19 0.94 -22.88
CA ARG A 265 8.71 -0.27 -23.51
C ARG A 265 9.77 -1.36 -23.46
N GLN A 266 9.33 -2.59 -23.25
CA GLN A 266 10.16 -3.78 -23.33
C GLN A 266 9.36 -4.91 -23.95
N SER A 267 10.00 -5.73 -24.76
CA SER A 267 9.44 -6.94 -25.34
C SER A 267 10.35 -8.14 -25.08
N MET A 268 9.76 -9.32 -24.96
CA MET A 268 10.45 -10.60 -24.82
C MET A 268 9.71 -11.66 -25.64
N ASP A 269 10.42 -12.34 -26.51
CA ASP A 269 9.87 -13.50 -27.23
C ASP A 269 9.75 -14.68 -26.27
N VAL A 270 8.60 -15.35 -26.31
CA VAL A 270 8.22 -16.47 -25.46
C VAL A 270 7.97 -17.69 -26.34
N GLY A 271 8.64 -18.80 -26.04
CA GLY A 271 8.42 -20.07 -26.71
C GLY A 271 9.12 -20.20 -28.08
N GLY A 272 10.07 -19.29 -28.38
CA GLY A 272 10.94 -19.34 -29.57
C GLY A 272 12.27 -20.00 -29.25
#